data_772e694254e280011826bf503f6aaf98
#
_entry.id   772e694254e280011826bf503f6aaf98
#
_cell.length_a   1.000
_cell.length_b   1.000
_cell.length_c   1.000
_cell.angle_alpha   90.00
_cell.angle_beta   90.00
_cell.angle_gamma   90.00
#
_symmetry.space_group_name_H-M   'P 1'
#
loop_
_entity.id
_entity.type
_entity.pdbx_description
1 polymer ?
#
loop_
_entity_poly.entity_id
_entity_poly.type
_entity_poly.pdbx_seq_one_letter_code
_entity_poly.pdbx_strand_id
1 'polypeptide(L)'
;MEMQTDSVETVKSIAPDLKAVEQIVSVKNLTVTGKDGRLIVDHLSLQLKRGETLGLVGESGSGKTLTLKSLIGLLPKNLSESYEEKTINGNVAMIFQNPMSALDPLCPVFAQLIEVVMIRQNVSKKEAICRAKEL
;
A
#
# COMPACT_ATOMS: atom_id res chain seq x y z
N MET A 1 11.09 -22.12 25.18
CA MET A 1 11.32 -20.66 25.03
C MET A 1 10.47 -20.25 23.86
N GLU A 2 9.20 -20.01 24.14
CA GLU A 2 8.22 -19.62 23.13
C GLU A 2 8.51 -18.18 22.69
N MET A 3 8.86 -17.99 21.42
CA MET A 3 8.94 -16.67 20.83
C MET A 3 7.51 -16.18 20.59
N GLN A 4 7.06 -15.24 21.43
CA GLN A 4 5.85 -14.47 21.17
C GLN A 4 6.02 -13.75 19.83
N THR A 5 5.13 -14.06 18.90
CA THR A 5 4.95 -13.29 17.67
C THR A 5 4.25 -11.99 18.06
N ASP A 6 5.01 -10.88 18.08
CA ASP A 6 4.42 -9.56 18.32
C ASP A 6 3.44 -9.22 17.19
N SER A 7 2.19 -9.21 17.57
CA SER A 7 1.06 -8.97 16.67
C SER A 7 1.01 -7.49 16.27
N VAL A 8 0.66 -7.23 15.00
CA VAL A 8 0.35 -5.87 14.53
C VAL A 8 -0.94 -5.41 15.20
N GLU A 9 -0.88 -4.38 16.03
CA GLU A 9 -2.07 -3.77 16.60
C GLU A 9 -2.67 -2.73 15.68
N THR A 10 -3.98 -2.85 15.45
CA THR A 10 -4.76 -1.92 14.61
C THR A 10 -5.44 -0.89 15.51
N VAL A 11 -5.02 0.37 15.45
CA VAL A 11 -5.65 1.47 16.17
C VAL A 11 -6.76 2.08 15.31
N LYS A 12 -8.00 1.98 15.77
CA LYS A 12 -9.17 2.54 15.10
C LYS A 12 -9.23 4.07 15.26
N SER A 13 -9.39 4.78 14.14
CA SER A 13 -9.63 6.22 14.10
C SER A 13 -11.06 6.56 14.55
N ILE A 14 -11.20 7.69 15.23
CA ILE A 14 -12.49 8.28 15.60
C ILE A 14 -12.94 9.15 14.43
N ALA A 15 -13.95 8.70 13.68
CA ALA A 15 -14.56 9.48 12.60
C ALA A 15 -16.06 9.69 12.87
N PRO A 16 -16.65 10.84 12.49
CA PRO A 16 -18.06 11.12 12.70
C PRO A 16 -18.96 10.36 11.72
N ASP A 17 -20.17 10.12 12.19
CA ASP A 17 -21.28 9.41 11.53
C ASP A 17 -21.59 9.99 10.14
N LEU A 18 -21.38 9.22 9.08
CA LEU A 18 -21.82 9.54 7.72
C LEU A 18 -22.45 8.30 7.07
N LYS A 19 -23.64 8.49 6.50
CA LYS A 19 -24.49 7.54 5.77
C LYS A 19 -23.71 6.57 4.90
N ALA A 20 -24.10 5.29 4.91
CA ALA A 20 -23.59 4.15 4.11
C ALA A 20 -22.20 4.39 3.49
N VAL A 21 -21.15 4.36 4.32
CA VAL A 21 -19.83 4.74 3.89
C VAL A 21 -19.26 3.59 3.06
N GLU A 22 -19.01 3.86 1.78
CA GLU A 22 -18.43 2.94 0.83
C GLU A 22 -17.09 2.40 1.35
N GLN A 23 -17.01 1.08 1.50
CA GLN A 23 -15.79 0.39 1.88
C GLN A 23 -14.81 0.39 0.71
N ILE A 24 -13.66 1.03 0.89
CA ILE A 24 -12.64 1.15 -0.16
C ILE A 24 -11.55 0.09 -0.07
N VAL A 25 -11.24 -0.39 1.12
CA VAL A 25 -10.31 -1.51 1.33
C VAL A 25 -10.92 -2.48 2.32
N SER A 26 -10.87 -3.77 1.99
CA SER A 26 -11.17 -4.88 2.88
C SER A 26 -10.20 -6.00 2.63
N VAL A 27 -9.58 -6.52 3.68
CA VAL A 27 -8.83 -7.76 3.63
C VAL A 27 -9.15 -8.60 4.85
N LYS A 28 -9.33 -9.91 4.64
CA LYS A 28 -9.58 -10.89 5.70
C LYS A 28 -8.52 -11.97 5.69
N ASN A 29 -7.98 -12.24 6.87
CA ASN A 29 -7.02 -13.31 7.13
C ASN A 29 -5.81 -13.26 6.18
N LEU A 30 -5.27 -12.04 5.96
CA LEU A 30 -4.05 -11.87 5.19
C LEU A 30 -2.87 -12.50 5.92
N THR A 31 -2.23 -13.41 5.25
CA THR A 31 -1.00 -14.06 5.70
C THR A 31 0.10 -13.84 4.68
N VAL A 32 1.27 -13.40 5.12
CA VAL A 32 2.46 -13.24 4.27
C VAL A 32 3.57 -14.16 4.78
N THR A 33 4.08 -14.98 3.88
CA THR A 33 5.08 -16.02 4.19
C THR A 33 6.31 -15.88 3.32
N GLY A 34 7.48 -16.06 3.92
CA GLY A 34 8.77 -16.15 3.22
C GLY A 34 8.94 -17.49 2.52
N LYS A 35 9.89 -17.58 1.57
CA LYS A 35 10.25 -18.85 0.89
C LYS A 35 10.74 -19.94 1.83
N ASP A 36 11.29 -19.55 2.96
CA ASP A 36 11.74 -20.42 4.04
C ASP A 36 10.62 -20.96 4.93
N GLY A 37 9.36 -20.62 4.59
CA GLY A 37 8.18 -20.94 5.38
C GLY A 37 7.95 -20.03 6.59
N ARG A 38 8.79 -19.02 6.81
CA ARG A 38 8.65 -18.09 7.92
C ARG A 38 7.42 -17.22 7.74
N LEU A 39 6.55 -17.24 8.72
CA LEU A 39 5.38 -16.37 8.80
C LEU A 39 5.82 -14.95 9.18
N ILE A 40 5.42 -13.96 8.39
CA ILE A 40 5.79 -12.55 8.58
C ILE A 40 4.57 -11.71 8.96
N VAL A 41 3.44 -11.96 8.31
CA VAL A 41 2.13 -11.41 8.66
C VAL A 41 1.19 -12.58 8.89
N ASP A 42 0.51 -12.59 10.03
CA ASP A 42 -0.32 -13.70 10.46
C ASP A 42 -1.78 -13.28 10.59
N HIS A 43 -2.63 -13.81 9.70
CA HIS A 43 -4.10 -13.68 9.70
C HIS A 43 -4.63 -12.26 9.94
N LEU A 44 -3.94 -11.24 9.39
CA LEU A 44 -4.33 -9.84 9.54
C LEU A 44 -5.64 -9.55 8.80
N SER A 45 -6.58 -8.93 9.50
CA SER A 45 -7.82 -8.44 8.91
C SER A 45 -7.95 -6.94 9.16
N LEU A 46 -8.26 -6.17 8.10
CA LEU A 46 -8.50 -4.74 8.20
C LEU A 46 -9.55 -4.27 7.20
N GLN A 47 -10.17 -3.16 7.52
CA GLN A 47 -11.15 -2.50 6.66
C GLN A 47 -10.92 -1.00 6.71
N LEU A 48 -11.07 -0.33 5.57
CA LEU A 48 -10.96 1.12 5.44
C LEU A 48 -12.15 1.64 4.62
N LYS A 49 -12.81 2.64 5.14
CA LYS A 49 -13.93 3.32 4.51
C LYS A 49 -13.47 4.62 3.85
N ARG A 50 -14.27 5.11 2.91
CA ARG A 50 -14.00 6.40 2.26
C ARG A 50 -13.92 7.54 3.29
N GLY A 51 -12.85 8.35 3.22
CA GLY A 51 -12.60 9.46 4.15
C GLY A 51 -12.03 9.04 5.51
N GLU A 52 -11.80 7.75 5.73
CA GLU A 52 -11.20 7.24 6.96
C GLU A 52 -9.66 7.22 6.86
N THR A 53 -8.99 7.40 7.99
CA THR A 53 -7.55 7.20 8.14
C THR A 53 -7.32 6.03 9.08
N LEU A 54 -6.54 5.04 8.64
CA LEU A 54 -6.18 3.86 9.43
C LEU A 54 -4.69 3.88 9.75
N GLY A 55 -4.33 3.85 11.04
CA GLY A 55 -2.95 3.72 11.49
C GLY A 55 -2.57 2.25 11.72
N LEU A 56 -1.47 1.80 11.11
CA LEU A 56 -0.84 0.51 11.41
C LEU A 56 0.33 0.74 12.36
N VAL A 57 0.20 0.26 13.59
CA VAL A 57 1.21 0.41 14.65
C VAL A 57 1.81 -0.94 14.98
N GLY A 58 3.06 -0.97 15.38
CA GLY A 58 3.78 -2.18 15.75
C GLY A 58 5.29 -1.96 15.70
N GLU A 59 6.06 -2.88 16.21
CA GLU A 59 7.52 -2.83 16.28
C GLU A 59 8.20 -2.83 14.89
N SER A 60 9.48 -2.50 14.86
CA SER A 60 10.27 -2.64 13.63
C SER A 60 10.34 -4.11 13.23
N GLY A 61 10.04 -4.41 11.96
CA GLY A 61 10.01 -5.79 11.46
C GLY A 61 8.68 -6.54 11.61
N SER A 62 7.65 -5.95 12.26
CA SER A 62 6.34 -6.60 12.46
C SER A 62 5.49 -6.77 11.18
N GLY A 63 6.02 -6.49 9.99
CA GLY A 63 5.30 -6.73 8.72
C GLY A 63 4.47 -5.56 8.19
N LYS A 64 4.40 -4.39 8.87
CA LYS A 64 3.58 -3.24 8.44
C LYS A 64 3.78 -2.84 6.98
N THR A 65 5.02 -2.67 6.56
CA THR A 65 5.36 -2.30 5.18
C THR A 65 4.98 -3.42 4.19
N LEU A 66 5.12 -4.67 4.60
CA LEU A 66 4.75 -5.82 3.76
C LEU A 66 3.23 -5.94 3.63
N THR A 67 2.49 -5.67 4.69
CA THR A 67 1.02 -5.55 4.65
C THR A 67 0.59 -4.50 3.62
N LEU A 68 1.14 -3.27 3.69
CA LEU A 68 0.82 -2.22 2.72
C LEU A 68 1.21 -2.61 1.30
N LYS A 69 2.39 -3.22 1.09
CA LYS A 69 2.82 -3.71 -0.23
C LYS A 69 1.93 -4.82 -0.76
N SER A 70 1.49 -5.73 0.11
CA SER A 70 0.52 -6.76 -0.25
C SER A 70 -0.78 -6.14 -0.74
N LEU A 71 -1.34 -5.15 -0.01
CA LEU A 71 -2.59 -4.49 -0.39
C LEU A 71 -2.53 -3.88 -1.80
N ILE A 72 -1.41 -3.30 -2.19
CA ILE A 72 -1.25 -2.64 -3.50
C ILE A 72 -0.64 -3.54 -4.58
N GLY A 73 -0.43 -4.83 -4.31
CA GLY A 73 0.14 -5.79 -5.27
C GLY A 73 1.63 -5.61 -5.55
N LEU A 74 2.38 -4.97 -4.64
CA LEU A 74 3.84 -4.74 -4.74
C LEU A 74 4.64 -5.65 -3.80
N LEU A 75 4.10 -6.82 -3.45
CA LEU A 75 4.82 -7.77 -2.62
C LEU A 75 6.06 -8.30 -3.37
N PRO A 76 7.25 -8.37 -2.73
CA PRO A 76 8.44 -8.94 -3.33
C PRO A 76 8.24 -10.39 -3.80
N LYS A 77 8.83 -10.78 -4.94
CA LYS A 77 8.68 -12.13 -5.55
C LYS A 77 9.19 -13.29 -4.69
N ASN A 78 9.96 -13.00 -3.68
CA ASN A 78 10.45 -13.99 -2.71
C ASN A 78 9.48 -14.22 -1.53
N LEU A 79 8.36 -13.54 -1.52
CA LEU A 79 7.29 -13.69 -0.53
C LEU A 79 6.03 -14.18 -1.24
N SER A 80 5.19 -14.89 -0.49
CA SER A 80 3.86 -15.31 -0.92
C SER A 80 2.80 -14.74 0.00
N GLU A 81 1.64 -14.44 -0.55
CA GLU A 81 0.47 -14.02 0.23
C GLU A 81 -0.68 -15.01 0.06
N SER A 82 -1.47 -15.16 1.11
CA SER A 82 -2.77 -15.81 1.11
C SER A 82 -3.76 -14.98 1.91
N TYR A 83 -5.02 -15.03 1.55
CA TYR A 83 -6.12 -14.32 2.20
C TYR A 83 -7.45 -15.01 1.90
N GLU A 84 -8.45 -14.83 2.74
CA GLU A 84 -9.81 -15.31 2.46
C GLU A 84 -10.53 -14.36 1.49
N GLU A 85 -10.41 -13.05 1.73
CA GLU A 85 -11.04 -12.02 0.92
C GLU A 85 -10.12 -10.81 0.83
N LYS A 86 -10.00 -10.22 -0.37
CA LYS A 86 -9.26 -8.98 -0.59
C LYS A 86 -9.97 -8.13 -1.63
N THR A 87 -10.48 -7.00 -1.20
CA THR A 87 -11.19 -6.04 -2.07
C THR A 87 -10.53 -4.68 -1.94
N ILE A 88 -10.20 -4.06 -3.08
CA ILE A 88 -9.65 -2.71 -3.15
C ILE A 88 -10.41 -1.97 -4.24
N ASN A 89 -11.18 -0.96 -3.84
CA ASN A 89 -11.99 -0.14 -4.72
C ASN A 89 -11.32 1.21 -4.98
N GLY A 90 -10.95 1.46 -6.24
CA GLY A 90 -10.35 2.72 -6.67
C GLY A 90 -8.85 2.64 -6.94
N ASN A 91 -8.27 3.81 -7.21
CA ASN A 91 -6.84 3.95 -7.48
C ASN A 91 -6.06 4.04 -6.17
N VAL A 92 -5.03 3.22 -6.05
CA VAL A 92 -4.15 3.19 -4.87
C VAL A 92 -2.78 3.75 -5.24
N ALA A 93 -2.21 4.55 -4.35
CA ALA A 93 -0.84 5.04 -4.43
C ALA A 93 -0.12 4.79 -3.10
N MET A 94 1.19 4.67 -3.14
CA MET A 94 2.03 4.47 -1.96
C MET A 94 3.15 5.52 -1.93
N ILE A 95 3.32 6.15 -0.77
CA ILE A 95 4.49 6.97 -0.50
C ILE A 95 5.46 6.12 0.31
N PHE A 96 6.66 5.89 -0.24
CA PHE A 96 7.69 5.10 0.42
C PHE A 96 8.42 5.93 1.49
N GLN A 97 8.97 5.27 2.50
CA GLN A 97 9.74 5.89 3.57
C GLN A 97 10.97 6.68 3.05
N ASN A 98 11.58 6.20 1.96
CA ASN A 98 12.64 6.91 1.24
C ASN A 98 12.17 7.19 -0.21
N PRO A 99 11.51 8.33 -0.47
CA PRO A 99 10.98 8.63 -1.80
C PRO A 99 12.06 8.81 -2.87
N MET A 100 13.28 9.20 -2.48
CA MET A 100 14.39 9.35 -3.42
C MET A 100 14.81 8.04 -4.06
N SER A 101 14.65 6.91 -3.38
CA SER A 101 14.92 5.58 -3.95
C SER A 101 13.90 5.12 -4.99
N ALA A 102 12.77 5.82 -5.12
CA ALA A 102 11.76 5.54 -6.12
C ALA A 102 12.03 6.22 -7.47
N LEU A 103 12.97 7.18 -7.50
CA LEU A 103 13.39 7.86 -8.71
C LEU A 103 14.62 7.16 -9.32
N ASP A 104 14.63 7.03 -10.64
CA ASP A 104 15.82 6.58 -11.37
C ASP A 104 16.87 7.70 -11.38
N PRO A 105 18.07 7.48 -10.78
CA PRO A 105 19.11 8.50 -10.74
C PRO A 105 19.72 8.82 -12.11
N LEU A 106 19.54 7.96 -13.11
CA LEU A 106 20.04 8.14 -14.46
C LEU A 106 19.08 8.93 -15.36
N CYS A 107 17.85 9.13 -14.93
CA CYS A 107 16.82 9.85 -15.69
C CYS A 107 16.47 11.19 -15.03
N PRO A 108 16.36 12.29 -15.81
CA PRO A 108 15.87 13.55 -15.27
C PRO A 108 14.49 13.39 -14.62
N VAL A 109 14.29 13.97 -13.43
CA VAL A 109 13.02 13.88 -12.68
C VAL A 109 11.83 14.31 -13.54
N PHE A 110 11.98 15.40 -14.31
CA PHE A 110 10.93 15.90 -15.18
C PHE A 110 10.50 14.88 -16.25
N ALA A 111 11.46 14.10 -16.79
CA ALA A 111 11.13 13.04 -17.76
C ALA A 111 10.29 11.92 -17.12
N GLN A 112 10.62 11.54 -15.88
CA GLN A 112 9.87 10.54 -15.10
C GLN A 112 8.46 11.04 -14.76
N LEU A 113 8.30 12.32 -14.41
CA LEU A 113 6.98 12.92 -14.19
C LEU A 113 6.12 12.90 -15.44
N ILE A 114 6.67 13.25 -16.60
CA ILE A 114 5.97 13.19 -17.89
C ILE A 114 5.46 11.78 -18.17
N GLU A 115 6.31 10.76 -17.97
CA GLU A 115 5.96 9.36 -18.18
C GLU A 115 4.78 8.93 -17.29
N VAL A 116 4.83 9.26 -16.01
CA VAL A 116 3.76 8.96 -15.06
C VAL A 116 2.45 9.63 -15.49
N VAL A 117 2.49 10.90 -15.88
CA VAL A 117 1.29 11.63 -16.35
C VAL A 117 0.72 10.99 -17.61
N MET A 118 1.58 10.63 -18.58
CA MET A 118 1.14 9.94 -19.80
C MET A 118 0.41 8.63 -19.49
N ILE A 119 1.00 7.80 -18.65
CA ILE A 119 0.45 6.47 -18.30
C ILE A 119 -0.84 6.60 -17.50
N ARG A 120 -0.85 7.45 -16.48
CA ARG A 120 -1.99 7.56 -15.55
C ARG A 120 -3.21 8.25 -16.15
N GLN A 121 -2.99 9.22 -17.03
CA GLN A 121 -4.05 10.05 -17.60
C GLN A 121 -4.34 9.72 -19.07
N ASN A 122 -3.58 8.79 -19.65
CA ASN A 122 -3.70 8.37 -21.05
C ASN A 122 -3.71 9.57 -22.02
N VAL A 123 -2.77 10.50 -21.84
CA VAL A 123 -2.65 11.73 -22.62
C VAL A 123 -1.41 11.73 -23.50
N SER A 124 -1.40 12.62 -24.51
CA SER A 124 -0.24 12.81 -25.38
C SER A 124 0.96 13.38 -24.61
N LYS A 125 2.18 13.14 -25.13
CA LYS A 125 3.42 13.69 -24.52
C LYS A 125 3.38 15.21 -24.40
N LYS A 126 2.81 15.92 -25.41
CA LYS A 126 2.69 17.38 -25.38
C LYS A 126 1.81 17.86 -24.22
N GLU A 127 0.71 17.19 -24.00
CA GLU A 127 -0.22 17.49 -22.91
C GLU A 127 0.37 17.12 -21.56
N ALA A 128 1.07 15.96 -21.47
CA ALA A 128 1.76 15.55 -20.26
C ALA A 128 2.85 16.53 -19.83
N ILE A 129 3.58 17.13 -20.78
CA ILE A 129 4.58 18.19 -20.50
C ILE A 129 3.90 19.43 -19.88
N CYS A 130 2.75 19.85 -20.39
CA CYS A 130 2.02 20.98 -19.82
C CYS A 130 1.58 20.66 -18.38
N ARG A 131 0.96 19.51 -18.16
CA ARG A 131 0.49 19.09 -16.83
C ARG A 131 1.62 18.88 -15.83
N ALA A 132 2.75 18.31 -16.27
CA ALA A 132 3.90 18.09 -15.41
C ALA A 132 4.60 19.39 -14.96
N LYS A 133 4.35 20.53 -15.64
CA LYS A 133 4.84 21.85 -15.24
C LYS A 133 3.96 22.53 -14.17
N GLU A 134 2.74 22.05 -14.00
CA GLU A 134 1.76 22.57 -13.05
C GLU A 134 1.85 21.84 -11.70
N LEU A 135 2.58 20.70 -11.65
CA LEU A 135 2.86 19.92 -10.43
C LEU A 135 4.07 20.46 -9.68
#